data_066e8c36bba1de7dd0d7ce268edc70ff
#
_entry.id   066e8c36bba1de7dd0d7ce268edc70ff
#
_cell.length_a   1.000
_cell.length_b   1.000
_cell.length_c   1.000
_cell.angle_alpha   90.00
_cell.angle_beta   90.00
_cell.angle_gamma   90.00
#
_symmetry.space_group_name_H-M   'P 1'
#
loop_
_entity.id
_entity.type
_entity.pdbx_description
1 polymer ?
#
loop_
_entity_poly.entity_id
_entity_poly.type
_entity_poly.pdbx_seq_one_letter_code
_entity_poly.pdbx_strand_id
1 'polypeptide(L)'
;MKRILIAGYGNIAHAFEKIMEEQEPEGSYQFTVCDLNDGNDILDYLPNHYKEFDVVLNTSLADSIKVARMCVDYGVDYIDVGIESGLNEEEEMSTYDCMEMFDEILNWSTHSRVMFGFGINPGILEHVYQRYKPQEPHYAFEFEHDDPISDEYEVYATWSPYMYAEETCHAVLMVGNRDETIDVTERLKEDGGTMHLTYHGSERHYLPVPHEELLSMLVSDENLLGTAYLYQAPKGLQQYCIKRGADITAEEALAIPVPNCLKGEDQV
;
A
#
# COMPACT_ATOMS: atom_id res chain seq x y z
N MET A 1 -4.42 -23.84 -17.64
CA MET A 1 -5.33 -22.78 -17.16
C MET A 1 -5.03 -22.56 -15.69
N LYS A 2 -4.63 -21.35 -15.31
CA LYS A 2 -4.42 -20.96 -13.91
C LYS A 2 -5.75 -20.51 -13.29
N ARG A 3 -6.03 -20.97 -12.08
CA ARG A 3 -7.26 -20.63 -11.34
C ARG A 3 -6.88 -19.62 -10.26
N ILE A 4 -7.39 -18.42 -10.38
CA ILE A 4 -7.01 -17.26 -9.55
C ILE A 4 -8.22 -16.85 -8.71
N LEU A 5 -8.06 -16.83 -7.39
CA LEU A 5 -9.02 -16.21 -6.48
C LEU A 5 -8.62 -14.76 -6.27
N ILE A 6 -9.49 -13.83 -6.58
CA ILE A 6 -9.31 -12.41 -6.29
C ILE A 6 -10.07 -12.10 -4.99
N ALA A 7 -9.33 -11.74 -3.94
CA ALA A 7 -9.89 -11.28 -2.67
C ALA A 7 -10.00 -9.75 -2.71
N GLY A 8 -11.23 -9.23 -2.57
CA GLY A 8 -11.56 -7.82 -2.77
C GLY A 8 -11.74 -7.46 -4.26
N TYR A 9 -12.86 -6.86 -4.62
CA TYR A 9 -13.19 -6.57 -6.01
C TYR A 9 -13.38 -5.07 -6.27
N GLY A 10 -12.35 -4.30 -5.90
CA GLY A 10 -12.24 -2.86 -6.12
C GLY A 10 -11.55 -2.48 -7.43
N ASN A 11 -11.11 -1.24 -7.52
CA ASN A 11 -10.47 -0.68 -8.73
C ASN A 11 -9.22 -1.45 -9.17
N ILE A 12 -8.39 -1.90 -8.23
CA ILE A 12 -7.18 -2.67 -8.52
C ILE A 12 -7.53 -4.01 -9.15
N ALA A 13 -8.50 -4.72 -8.60
CA ALA A 13 -8.97 -5.99 -9.15
C ALA A 13 -9.50 -5.85 -10.58
N HIS A 14 -10.35 -4.84 -10.82
CA HIS A 14 -10.86 -4.53 -12.15
C HIS A 14 -9.76 -4.19 -13.16
N ALA A 15 -8.77 -3.38 -12.75
CA ALA A 15 -7.63 -3.05 -13.59
C ALA A 15 -6.80 -4.30 -13.93
N PHE A 16 -6.57 -5.16 -12.94
CA PHE A 16 -5.85 -6.42 -13.12
C PHE A 16 -6.57 -7.35 -14.11
N GLU A 17 -7.87 -7.58 -13.95
CA GLU A 17 -8.66 -8.39 -14.88
C GLU A 17 -8.54 -7.86 -16.30
N LYS A 18 -8.74 -6.55 -16.49
CA LYS A 18 -8.64 -5.92 -17.81
C LYS A 18 -7.27 -6.10 -18.45
N ILE A 19 -6.20 -5.92 -17.70
CA ILE A 19 -4.83 -6.11 -18.20
C ILE A 19 -4.61 -7.57 -18.60
N MET A 20 -5.08 -8.52 -17.80
CA MET A 20 -4.96 -9.94 -18.08
C MET A 20 -5.74 -10.33 -19.35
N GLU A 21 -6.95 -9.80 -19.54
CA GLU A 21 -7.75 -10.02 -20.76
C GLU A 21 -7.05 -9.47 -22.01
N GLU A 22 -6.35 -8.35 -21.91
CA GLU A 22 -5.67 -7.71 -23.03
C GLU A 22 -4.32 -8.38 -23.38
N GLN A 23 -3.61 -8.92 -22.39
CA GLN A 23 -2.23 -9.39 -22.56
C GLN A 23 -2.06 -10.90 -22.59
N GLU A 24 -2.97 -11.64 -21.96
CA GLU A 24 -2.85 -13.09 -21.84
C GLU A 24 -3.78 -13.83 -22.84
N PRO A 25 -3.37 -14.99 -23.35
CA PRO A 25 -4.22 -15.78 -24.23
C PRO A 25 -5.51 -16.20 -23.56
N GLU A 26 -6.62 -16.12 -24.30
CA GLU A 26 -7.92 -16.62 -23.85
C GLU A 26 -7.84 -18.07 -23.34
N GLY A 27 -8.38 -18.32 -22.15
CA GLY A 27 -8.38 -19.63 -21.50
C GLY A 27 -7.08 -20.00 -20.79
N SER A 28 -6.09 -19.11 -20.70
CA SER A 28 -4.86 -19.33 -19.92
C SER A 28 -5.12 -19.26 -18.41
N TYR A 29 -6.15 -18.52 -17.98
CA TYR A 29 -6.56 -18.31 -16.58
C TYR A 29 -8.08 -18.34 -16.42
N GLN A 30 -8.51 -18.46 -15.17
CA GLN A 30 -9.90 -18.32 -14.72
C GLN A 30 -9.92 -17.55 -13.41
N PHE A 31 -10.75 -16.52 -13.32
CA PHE A 31 -10.99 -15.75 -12.11
C PHE A 31 -12.20 -16.25 -11.34
N THR A 32 -12.09 -16.17 -10.01
CA THR A 32 -13.20 -16.24 -9.05
C THR A 32 -13.03 -15.08 -8.09
N VAL A 33 -14.10 -14.38 -7.80
CA VAL A 33 -14.09 -13.23 -6.90
C VAL A 33 -14.62 -13.65 -5.53
N CYS A 34 -13.95 -13.15 -4.49
CA CYS A 34 -14.37 -13.23 -3.10
C CYS A 34 -14.38 -11.81 -2.54
N ASP A 35 -15.56 -11.26 -2.27
CA ASP A 35 -15.72 -9.87 -1.82
C ASP A 35 -16.74 -9.76 -0.69
N LEU A 36 -16.44 -8.92 0.31
CA LEU A 36 -17.32 -8.68 1.46
C LEU A 36 -18.68 -8.10 1.04
N ASN A 37 -18.72 -7.32 -0.05
CA ASN A 37 -19.97 -6.77 -0.56
C ASN A 37 -20.93 -7.86 -1.07
N ASP A 38 -20.38 -9.01 -1.47
CA ASP A 38 -21.14 -10.19 -1.86
C ASP A 38 -21.40 -11.15 -0.68
N GLY A 39 -20.99 -10.76 0.53
CA GLY A 39 -21.14 -11.54 1.74
C GLY A 39 -20.08 -12.65 1.90
N ASN A 40 -18.98 -12.58 1.16
CA ASN A 40 -17.89 -13.54 1.23
C ASN A 40 -16.65 -12.91 1.87
N ASP A 41 -16.33 -13.32 3.09
CA ASP A 41 -15.05 -13.00 3.72
C ASP A 41 -13.99 -14.00 3.27
N ILE A 42 -12.82 -13.52 2.84
CA ILE A 42 -11.72 -14.38 2.38
C ILE A 42 -11.26 -15.35 3.47
N LEU A 43 -11.27 -14.93 4.73
CA LEU A 43 -10.86 -15.75 5.87
C LEU A 43 -11.80 -16.94 6.10
N ASP A 44 -13.08 -16.78 5.75
CA ASP A 44 -14.08 -17.85 5.82
C ASP A 44 -14.20 -18.64 4.52
N TYR A 45 -14.00 -17.99 3.38
CA TYR A 45 -14.17 -18.57 2.06
C TYR A 45 -13.03 -19.52 1.70
N LEU A 46 -11.79 -19.06 1.83
CA LEU A 46 -10.59 -19.80 1.41
C LEU A 46 -10.48 -21.21 2.06
N PRO A 47 -10.71 -21.39 3.37
CA PRO A 47 -10.63 -22.72 4.00
C PRO A 47 -11.53 -23.78 3.37
N ASN A 48 -12.65 -23.37 2.80
CA ASN A 48 -13.64 -24.27 2.21
C ASN A 48 -13.41 -24.51 0.72
N HIS A 49 -12.63 -23.63 0.03
CA HIS A 49 -12.50 -23.60 -1.43
C HIS A 49 -11.06 -23.68 -1.95
N TYR A 50 -10.03 -23.75 -1.09
CA TYR A 50 -8.61 -23.64 -1.48
C TYR A 50 -8.19 -24.60 -2.62
N LYS A 51 -8.79 -25.78 -2.70
CA LYS A 51 -8.50 -26.78 -3.78
C LYS A 51 -8.92 -26.33 -5.17
N GLU A 52 -9.73 -25.30 -5.26
CA GLU A 52 -10.24 -24.75 -6.50
C GLU A 52 -9.26 -23.75 -7.12
N PHE A 53 -8.23 -23.29 -6.36
CA PHE A 53 -7.34 -22.22 -6.75
C PHE A 53 -5.87 -22.63 -6.77
N ASP A 54 -5.14 -22.02 -7.67
CA ASP A 54 -3.69 -22.14 -7.79
C ASP A 54 -2.99 -20.92 -7.19
N VAL A 55 -3.68 -19.75 -7.16
CA VAL A 55 -3.17 -18.47 -6.67
C VAL A 55 -4.29 -17.69 -6.00
N VAL A 56 -4.00 -17.02 -4.91
CA VAL A 56 -4.81 -15.93 -4.34
C VAL A 56 -4.12 -14.61 -4.67
N LEU A 57 -4.85 -13.69 -5.28
CA LEU A 57 -4.49 -12.29 -5.43
C LEU A 57 -5.29 -11.50 -4.39
N ASN A 58 -4.61 -10.93 -3.41
CA ASN A 58 -5.25 -10.09 -2.40
C ASN A 58 -5.19 -8.62 -2.82
N THR A 59 -6.36 -8.03 -2.99
CA THR A 59 -6.59 -6.60 -3.24
C THR A 59 -7.65 -6.06 -2.28
N SER A 60 -7.85 -6.79 -1.17
CA SER A 60 -8.79 -6.43 -0.10
C SER A 60 -8.06 -5.76 1.07
N LEU A 61 -8.81 -5.28 2.04
CA LEU A 61 -8.31 -4.81 3.33
C LEU A 61 -8.32 -5.92 4.41
N ALA A 62 -8.31 -7.18 3.99
CA ALA A 62 -8.17 -8.30 4.92
C ALA A 62 -6.73 -8.38 5.43
N ASP A 63 -6.54 -8.91 6.64
CA ASP A 63 -5.22 -9.15 7.21
C ASP A 63 -4.35 -10.00 6.28
N SER A 64 -3.37 -9.34 5.66
CA SER A 64 -2.48 -9.91 4.66
C SER A 64 -1.73 -11.12 5.17
N ILE A 65 -1.28 -11.08 6.42
CA ILE A 65 -0.49 -12.16 7.03
C ILE A 65 -1.35 -13.39 7.31
N LYS A 66 -2.56 -13.19 7.81
CA LYS A 66 -3.50 -14.29 8.04
C LYS A 66 -3.86 -14.98 6.72
N VAL A 67 -4.19 -14.20 5.68
CA VAL A 67 -4.52 -14.77 4.36
C VAL A 67 -3.31 -15.49 3.75
N ALA A 68 -2.12 -14.87 3.78
CA ALA A 68 -0.90 -15.49 3.29
C ALA A 68 -0.57 -16.80 4.02
N ARG A 69 -0.71 -16.82 5.35
CA ARG A 69 -0.49 -18.01 6.16
C ARG A 69 -1.43 -19.15 5.78
N MET A 70 -2.71 -18.83 5.59
CA MET A 70 -3.68 -19.81 5.11
C MET A 70 -3.31 -20.36 3.73
N CYS A 71 -2.87 -19.50 2.81
CA CYS A 71 -2.39 -19.92 1.50
C CYS A 71 -1.21 -20.89 1.59
N VAL A 72 -0.25 -20.58 2.47
CA VAL A 72 0.90 -21.48 2.75
C VAL A 72 0.44 -22.82 3.29
N ASP A 73 -0.44 -22.82 4.28
CA ASP A 73 -0.94 -24.04 4.93
C ASP A 73 -1.74 -24.92 3.94
N TYR A 74 -2.40 -24.31 2.97
CA TYR A 74 -3.19 -25.01 1.94
C TYR A 74 -2.42 -25.30 0.65
N GLY A 75 -1.19 -24.82 0.51
CA GLY A 75 -0.37 -25.05 -0.68
C GLY A 75 -0.81 -24.21 -1.90
N VAL A 76 -1.39 -23.03 -1.68
CA VAL A 76 -1.82 -22.08 -2.70
C VAL A 76 -0.80 -20.95 -2.78
N ASP A 77 -0.45 -20.48 -3.98
CA ASP A 77 0.41 -19.31 -4.15
C ASP A 77 -0.34 -18.04 -3.71
N TYR A 78 0.38 -17.05 -3.17
CA TYR A 78 -0.19 -15.80 -2.67
C TYR A 78 0.52 -14.59 -3.26
N ILE A 79 -0.25 -13.59 -3.67
CA ILE A 79 0.23 -12.30 -4.15
C ILE A 79 -0.61 -11.21 -3.46
N ASP A 80 0.06 -10.22 -2.90
CA ASP A 80 -0.56 -9.05 -2.28
C ASP A 80 0.03 -7.76 -2.85
N VAL A 81 -0.81 -6.75 -3.01
CA VAL A 81 -0.37 -5.43 -3.51
C VAL A 81 0.25 -4.56 -2.41
N GLY A 82 -0.04 -4.86 -1.16
CA GLY A 82 0.49 -4.18 0.03
C GLY A 82 0.65 -5.15 1.18
N ILE A 83 0.63 -4.63 2.40
CA ILE A 83 0.56 -5.40 3.65
C ILE A 83 -0.46 -4.71 4.56
N GLU A 84 -1.60 -5.37 4.79
CA GLU A 84 -2.71 -4.85 5.58
C GLU A 84 -2.84 -5.61 6.90
N SER A 85 -3.12 -4.88 7.99
CA SER A 85 -3.41 -5.48 9.30
C SER A 85 -4.86 -5.95 9.45
N GLY A 86 -5.74 -5.56 8.54
CA GLY A 86 -7.17 -5.84 8.58
C GLY A 86 -8.00 -4.70 9.22
N LEU A 87 -9.27 -4.58 8.77
CA LEU A 87 -10.17 -3.47 9.16
C LEU A 87 -10.59 -3.43 10.64
N ASN A 88 -10.32 -4.48 11.41
CA ASN A 88 -10.86 -4.64 12.76
C ASN A 88 -9.79 -4.77 13.85
N GLU A 89 -8.54 -4.50 13.56
CA GLU A 89 -7.49 -4.58 14.57
C GLU A 89 -7.30 -3.20 15.23
N GLU A 90 -7.58 -3.13 16.54
CA GLU A 90 -7.43 -1.92 17.37
C GLU A 90 -5.94 -1.59 17.68
N GLU A 91 -5.00 -2.40 17.21
CA GLU A 91 -3.58 -2.23 17.47
C GLU A 91 -2.90 -1.62 16.25
N GLU A 92 -2.41 -0.41 16.42
CA GLU A 92 -1.50 0.25 15.47
C GLU A 92 -0.25 -0.61 15.30
N MET A 93 0.06 -0.99 14.06
CA MET A 93 1.26 -1.76 13.76
C MET A 93 2.49 -0.84 13.87
N SER A 94 3.33 -1.08 14.85
CA SER A 94 4.58 -0.34 14.99
C SER A 94 5.60 -0.80 13.94
N THR A 95 6.64 0.00 13.72
CA THR A 95 7.78 -0.39 12.86
C THR A 95 8.43 -1.70 13.32
N TYR A 96 8.44 -1.95 14.64
CA TYR A 96 8.96 -3.19 15.19
C TYR A 96 8.08 -4.38 14.85
N ASP A 97 6.76 -4.23 14.90
CA ASP A 97 5.80 -5.27 14.53
C ASP A 97 5.96 -5.64 13.06
N CYS A 98 6.14 -4.65 12.18
CA CYS A 98 6.48 -4.90 10.77
C CYS A 98 7.78 -5.69 10.59
N MET A 99 8.83 -5.37 11.36
CA MET A 99 10.10 -6.11 11.31
C MET A 99 9.95 -7.55 11.79
N GLU A 100 9.26 -7.78 12.91
CA GLU A 100 8.98 -9.12 13.42
C GLU A 100 8.17 -9.93 12.41
N MET A 101 7.19 -9.31 11.78
CA MET A 101 6.38 -9.90 10.75
C MET A 101 7.19 -10.32 9.51
N PHE A 102 8.09 -9.47 9.02
CA PHE A 102 8.99 -9.83 7.91
C PHE A 102 9.91 -10.99 8.29
N ASP A 103 10.47 -10.99 9.49
CA ASP A 103 11.28 -12.08 9.99
C ASP A 103 10.49 -13.39 10.11
N GLU A 104 9.24 -13.34 10.52
CA GLU A 104 8.35 -14.50 10.55
C GLU A 104 8.12 -15.05 9.14
N ILE A 105 7.75 -14.17 8.18
CA ILE A 105 7.49 -14.56 6.79
C ILE A 105 8.70 -15.22 6.15
N LEU A 106 9.89 -14.65 6.34
CA LEU A 106 11.14 -15.20 5.81
C LEU A 106 11.47 -16.59 6.35
N ASN A 107 10.96 -16.93 7.53
CA ASN A 107 11.17 -18.23 8.18
C ASN A 107 10.09 -19.27 7.83
N TRP A 108 9.06 -18.92 7.05
CA TRP A 108 8.05 -19.89 6.65
C TRP A 108 8.64 -20.99 5.76
N SER A 109 8.54 -22.22 6.20
CA SER A 109 8.85 -23.39 5.38
C SER A 109 7.65 -23.74 4.54
N THR A 110 7.70 -23.45 3.24
CA THR A 110 6.57 -23.65 2.34
C THR A 110 6.98 -24.09 0.95
N HIS A 111 6.05 -24.74 0.23
CA HIS A 111 6.13 -24.98 -1.19
C HIS A 111 5.35 -23.94 -2.02
N SER A 112 4.55 -23.10 -1.35
CA SER A 112 3.83 -22.00 -1.98
C SER A 112 4.76 -20.80 -2.17
N ARG A 113 4.51 -20.03 -3.21
CA ARG A 113 5.17 -18.74 -3.42
C ARG A 113 4.32 -17.67 -2.75
N VAL A 114 4.97 -16.83 -1.95
CA VAL A 114 4.33 -15.71 -1.26
C VAL A 114 5.03 -14.44 -1.71
N MET A 115 4.26 -13.47 -2.18
CA MET A 115 4.73 -12.17 -2.65
C MET A 115 3.88 -11.08 -2.00
N PHE A 116 4.54 -10.20 -1.24
CA PHE A 116 3.93 -8.99 -0.70
C PHE A 116 4.45 -7.77 -1.45
N GLY A 117 3.70 -6.67 -1.38
CA GLY A 117 4.13 -5.42 -1.96
C GLY A 117 4.29 -5.49 -3.47
N PHE A 118 3.35 -6.11 -4.18
CA PHE A 118 3.41 -6.28 -5.64
C PHE A 118 2.66 -5.15 -6.36
N GLY A 119 2.98 -3.90 -5.97
CA GLY A 119 2.42 -2.67 -6.50
C GLY A 119 3.47 -1.77 -7.18
N ILE A 120 3.21 -0.49 -7.23
CA ILE A 120 4.19 0.53 -7.64
C ILE A 120 5.10 0.83 -6.45
N ASN A 121 4.51 1.20 -5.35
CA ASN A 121 5.06 1.35 -4.01
C ASN A 121 4.05 0.73 -3.01
N PRO A 122 4.45 -0.32 -2.33
CA PRO A 122 5.69 -1.09 -2.49
C PRO A 122 5.74 -1.91 -3.79
N GLY A 123 6.96 -2.13 -4.31
CA GLY A 123 7.24 -3.07 -5.39
C GLY A 123 8.11 -2.54 -6.53
N ILE A 124 7.55 -1.81 -7.49
CA ILE A 124 8.30 -1.34 -8.67
C ILE A 124 9.41 -0.37 -8.27
N LEU A 125 9.15 0.54 -7.34
CA LEU A 125 10.13 1.53 -6.89
C LEU A 125 11.31 0.88 -6.20
N GLU A 126 11.09 -0.12 -5.35
CA GLU A 126 12.19 -0.91 -4.75
C GLU A 126 13.03 -1.62 -5.82
N HIS A 127 12.37 -2.20 -6.84
CA HIS A 127 13.09 -2.85 -7.93
C HIS A 127 13.95 -1.84 -8.71
N VAL A 128 13.43 -0.65 -8.98
CA VAL A 128 14.18 0.45 -9.60
C VAL A 128 15.35 0.88 -8.72
N TYR A 129 15.11 1.07 -7.42
CA TYR A 129 16.15 1.38 -6.46
C TYR A 129 17.26 0.33 -6.46
N GLN A 130 16.94 -0.96 -6.30
CA GLN A 130 17.93 -2.03 -6.27
C GLN A 130 18.77 -2.10 -7.56
N ARG A 131 18.21 -1.70 -8.68
CA ARG A 131 18.92 -1.69 -9.98
C ARG A 131 19.86 -0.51 -10.15
N TYR A 132 19.53 0.64 -9.60
CA TYR A 132 20.24 1.91 -9.85
C TYR A 132 20.94 2.50 -8.63
N LYS A 133 20.80 1.91 -7.44
CA LYS A 133 21.39 2.41 -6.20
C LYS A 133 22.90 2.59 -6.30
N PRO A 134 23.45 3.65 -5.69
CA PRO A 134 24.89 3.84 -5.57
C PRO A 134 25.55 2.72 -4.76
N GLN A 135 26.85 2.51 -4.97
CA GLN A 135 27.65 1.57 -4.17
C GLN A 135 28.32 2.24 -2.96
N GLU A 136 28.20 3.54 -2.84
CA GLU A 136 28.73 4.37 -1.76
C GLU A 136 27.60 4.80 -0.81
N PRO A 137 27.89 5.26 0.41
CA PRO A 137 26.89 5.75 1.35
C PRO A 137 26.00 6.84 0.72
N HIS A 138 24.68 6.68 0.79
CA HIS A 138 23.71 7.56 0.13
C HIS A 138 22.39 7.62 0.89
N TYR A 139 21.54 8.55 0.48
CA TYR A 139 20.13 8.65 0.86
C TYR A 139 19.26 8.38 -0.35
N ALA A 140 18.10 7.77 -0.16
CA ALA A 140 17.09 7.56 -1.18
C ALA A 140 15.78 8.25 -0.75
N PHE A 141 15.12 8.90 -1.72
CA PHE A 141 13.84 9.53 -1.48
C PHE A 141 12.90 9.16 -2.61
N GLU A 142 11.70 8.77 -2.26
CA GLU A 142 10.61 8.53 -3.18
C GLU A 142 9.66 9.73 -3.13
N PHE A 143 9.20 10.17 -4.30
CA PHE A 143 8.29 11.30 -4.42
C PHE A 143 7.11 10.89 -5.28
N GLU A 144 5.93 11.03 -4.73
CA GLU A 144 4.68 10.86 -5.46
C GLU A 144 3.81 12.10 -5.31
N HIS A 145 3.12 12.49 -6.35
CA HIS A 145 2.16 13.58 -6.28
C HIS A 145 0.99 13.39 -7.23
N ASP A 146 -0.18 13.71 -6.72
CA ASP A 146 -1.43 13.69 -7.46
C ASP A 146 -1.74 15.08 -7.99
N ASP A 147 -1.77 15.21 -9.31
CA ASP A 147 -2.15 16.45 -9.99
C ASP A 147 -3.61 16.47 -10.51
N PRO A 148 -4.37 15.34 -10.56
CA PRO A 148 -5.72 15.38 -11.06
C PRO A 148 -6.61 16.34 -10.28
N ILE A 149 -7.51 17.01 -10.98
CA ILE A 149 -8.40 18.03 -10.41
C ILE A 149 -9.85 17.59 -10.55
N SER A 150 -10.59 17.64 -9.44
CA SER A 150 -12.04 17.50 -9.43
C SER A 150 -12.73 18.85 -9.60
N ASP A 151 -13.68 18.94 -10.53
CA ASP A 151 -14.57 20.10 -10.64
C ASP A 151 -15.76 20.01 -9.68
N GLU A 152 -15.99 18.84 -9.09
CA GLU A 152 -17.20 18.55 -8.30
C GLU A 152 -16.92 18.62 -6.79
N TYR A 153 -15.71 18.21 -6.37
CA TYR A 153 -15.35 18.11 -4.95
C TYR A 153 -14.12 18.93 -4.61
N GLU A 154 -14.17 19.65 -3.50
CA GLU A 154 -13.01 20.36 -2.93
C GLU A 154 -12.09 19.38 -2.17
N VAL A 155 -12.70 18.41 -1.45
CA VAL A 155 -12.01 17.33 -0.75
C VAL A 155 -12.36 16.02 -1.46
N TYR A 156 -11.36 15.35 -2.01
CA TYR A 156 -11.52 14.09 -2.72
C TYR A 156 -10.18 13.34 -2.72
N ALA A 157 -10.24 12.03 -2.88
CA ALA A 157 -9.09 11.17 -3.07
C ALA A 157 -9.02 10.67 -4.52
N THR A 158 -7.83 10.30 -4.97
CA THR A 158 -7.54 9.70 -6.27
C THR A 158 -7.53 8.18 -6.17
N TRP A 159 -7.31 7.67 -4.95
CA TRP A 159 -7.28 6.25 -4.59
C TRP A 159 -8.00 6.03 -3.26
N SER A 160 -7.60 5.07 -2.43
CA SER A 160 -8.26 4.76 -1.16
C SER A 160 -8.12 5.90 -0.13
N PRO A 161 -9.18 6.65 0.18
CA PRO A 161 -9.10 7.72 1.19
C PRO A 161 -8.91 7.17 2.60
N TYR A 162 -9.34 5.93 2.85
CA TYR A 162 -9.12 5.25 4.12
C TYR A 162 -7.62 4.98 4.32
N MET A 163 -6.97 4.33 3.35
CA MET A 163 -5.54 4.06 3.42
C MET A 163 -4.72 5.34 3.53
N TYR A 164 -5.06 6.36 2.74
CA TYR A 164 -4.41 7.66 2.85
C TYR A 164 -4.49 8.24 4.26
N ALA A 165 -5.64 8.12 4.93
CA ALA A 165 -5.81 8.59 6.31
C ALA A 165 -5.01 7.74 7.31
N GLU A 166 -4.99 6.43 7.16
CA GLU A 166 -4.17 5.53 7.99
C GLU A 166 -2.69 5.89 7.88
N GLU A 167 -2.16 6.00 6.68
CA GLU A 167 -0.76 6.30 6.42
C GLU A 167 -0.35 7.71 6.87
N THR A 168 -1.24 8.70 6.74
CA THR A 168 -0.89 10.10 7.01
C THR A 168 -1.26 10.59 8.40
N CYS A 169 -2.24 9.98 9.04
CA CYS A 169 -2.81 10.46 10.30
C CYS A 169 -2.60 9.50 11.47
N HIS A 170 -2.51 8.20 11.23
CA HIS A 170 -2.47 7.20 12.29
C HIS A 170 -1.13 6.46 12.37
N ALA A 171 -0.39 6.39 11.29
CA ALA A 171 0.80 5.56 11.25
C ALA A 171 2.01 6.19 11.96
N VAL A 172 2.82 5.33 12.55
CA VAL A 172 4.14 5.66 13.09
C VAL A 172 5.19 5.33 12.04
N LEU A 173 6.06 6.28 11.75
CA LEU A 173 7.01 6.19 10.66
C LEU A 173 8.45 6.04 11.10
N MET A 174 9.19 5.31 10.30
CA MET A 174 10.64 5.36 10.28
C MET A 174 11.12 6.25 9.12
N VAL A 175 11.65 7.42 9.45
CA VAL A 175 12.28 8.34 8.49
C VAL A 175 13.73 8.58 8.92
N GLY A 176 14.60 8.74 7.97
CA GLY A 176 15.95 9.20 8.20
C GLY A 176 16.94 8.07 8.22
N ASN A 177 17.36 7.61 9.36
CA ASN A 177 18.38 6.58 9.46
C ASN A 177 17.85 5.34 10.20
N ARG A 178 18.68 4.29 10.23
CA ARG A 178 18.35 2.99 10.84
C ARG A 178 18.01 3.07 12.34
N ASP A 179 18.37 4.15 12.99
CA ASP A 179 18.32 4.30 14.44
C ASP A 179 17.23 5.31 14.89
N GLU A 180 16.56 5.99 13.95
CA GLU A 180 15.56 7.00 14.26
C GLU A 180 14.19 6.65 13.67
N THR A 181 13.23 6.43 14.56
CA THR A 181 11.80 6.45 14.24
C THR A 181 11.25 7.86 14.47
N ILE A 182 10.49 8.36 13.52
CA ILE A 182 9.79 9.64 13.64
C ILE A 182 8.31 9.35 13.72
N ASP A 183 7.69 9.80 14.79
CA ASP A 183 6.24 9.82 14.90
C ASP A 183 5.67 10.91 14.00
N VAL A 184 5.02 10.48 12.92
CA VAL A 184 4.44 11.38 11.92
C VAL A 184 3.30 12.19 12.52
N THR A 185 2.53 11.63 13.43
CA THR A 185 1.41 12.32 14.07
C THR A 185 1.89 13.50 14.92
N GLU A 186 3.00 13.36 15.63
CA GLU A 186 3.61 14.45 16.37
C GLU A 186 4.17 15.53 15.43
N ARG A 187 4.81 15.13 14.33
CA ARG A 187 5.36 16.05 13.34
C ARG A 187 4.28 16.84 12.60
N LEU A 188 3.12 16.24 12.30
CA LEU A 188 1.96 16.93 11.72
C LEU A 188 1.44 18.03 12.65
N LYS A 189 1.56 17.84 13.98
CA LYS A 189 1.16 18.85 14.97
C LYS A 189 2.10 20.04 15.01
N GLU A 190 3.41 19.85 14.77
CA GLU A 190 4.41 20.90 14.96
C GLU A 190 4.42 21.94 13.83
N ASP A 191 4.37 21.54 12.53
CA ASP A 191 4.49 22.45 11.38
C ASP A 191 3.59 22.04 10.19
N GLY A 192 2.53 21.25 10.40
CA GLY A 192 1.80 20.60 9.32
C GLY A 192 2.65 19.56 8.59
N GLY A 193 3.86 19.26 9.08
CA GLY A 193 4.74 18.18 8.65
C GLY A 193 5.20 18.21 7.20
N THR A 194 4.86 19.27 6.44
CA THR A 194 5.09 19.31 5.00
C THR A 194 6.53 19.68 4.64
N MET A 195 7.09 18.95 3.68
CA MET A 195 8.34 19.32 3.01
C MET A 195 8.03 20.09 1.73
N HIS A 196 8.66 21.24 1.56
CA HIS A 196 8.47 22.11 0.40
C HIS A 196 9.61 21.88 -0.61
N LEU A 197 9.28 21.49 -1.81
CA LEU A 197 10.24 21.28 -2.88
C LEU A 197 9.78 21.96 -4.17
N THR A 198 10.74 22.37 -5.00
CA THR A 198 10.45 22.83 -6.35
C THR A 198 10.73 21.71 -7.33
N TYR A 199 9.69 21.23 -8.00
CA TYR A 199 9.79 20.19 -9.02
C TYR A 199 9.26 20.72 -10.36
N HIS A 200 10.07 20.64 -11.41
CA HIS A 200 9.76 21.19 -12.74
C HIS A 200 9.26 22.66 -12.75
N GLY A 201 9.76 23.47 -11.80
CA GLY A 201 9.38 24.88 -11.65
C GLY A 201 8.07 25.13 -10.88
N SER A 202 7.42 24.11 -10.40
CA SER A 202 6.25 24.18 -9.52
C SER A 202 6.64 23.92 -8.07
N GLU A 203 6.10 24.72 -7.15
CA GLU A 203 6.25 24.45 -5.72
C GLU A 203 5.33 23.31 -5.30
N ARG A 204 5.89 22.33 -4.61
CA ARG A 204 5.23 21.13 -4.14
C ARG A 204 5.31 21.04 -2.63
N HIS A 205 4.26 20.46 -2.02
CA HIS A 205 4.11 20.33 -0.58
C HIS A 205 3.87 18.86 -0.23
N TYR A 206 4.94 18.15 0.08
CA TYR A 206 4.90 16.74 0.38
C TYR A 206 4.75 16.48 1.88
N LEU A 207 3.95 15.47 2.23
CA LEU A 207 3.98 14.87 3.55
C LEU A 207 4.93 13.66 3.53
N PRO A 208 5.76 13.47 4.54
CA PRO A 208 6.42 12.19 4.74
C PRO A 208 5.36 11.17 5.17
N VAL A 209 5.30 10.07 4.46
CA VAL A 209 4.33 8.99 4.68
C VAL A 209 5.08 7.72 5.03
N PRO A 210 4.65 6.97 6.03
CA PRO A 210 5.20 5.65 6.31
C PRO A 210 4.85 4.71 5.16
N HIS A 211 5.84 3.90 4.81
CA HIS A 211 5.63 2.90 3.78
C HIS A 211 6.57 1.72 4.02
N GLU A 212 6.10 0.50 3.83
CA GLU A 212 6.81 -0.71 4.20
C GLU A 212 8.09 -0.95 3.40
N GLU A 213 8.16 -0.47 2.14
CA GLU A 213 9.38 -0.61 1.34
C GLU A 213 10.56 0.18 1.90
N LEU A 214 10.32 1.28 2.60
CA LEU A 214 11.41 2.05 3.23
C LEU A 214 12.21 1.17 4.18
N LEU A 215 11.52 0.29 4.90
CA LEU A 215 12.14 -0.64 5.82
C LEU A 215 12.89 -1.73 5.07
N SER A 216 12.28 -2.33 4.04
CA SER A 216 12.93 -3.37 3.24
C SER A 216 14.18 -2.84 2.52
N MET A 217 14.15 -1.59 2.05
CA MET A 217 15.30 -0.91 1.45
C MET A 217 16.44 -0.74 2.48
N LEU A 218 16.14 -0.23 3.67
CA LEU A 218 17.13 -0.06 4.74
C LEU A 218 17.75 -1.38 5.19
N VAL A 219 16.96 -2.45 5.29
CA VAL A 219 17.46 -3.77 5.69
C VAL A 219 18.32 -4.39 4.58
N SER A 220 17.92 -4.22 3.33
CA SER A 220 18.60 -4.85 2.18
C SER A 220 19.83 -4.12 1.67
N ASP A 221 20.10 -2.88 2.11
CA ASP A 221 21.23 -2.08 1.66
C ASP A 221 21.97 -1.39 2.80
N GLU A 222 23.15 -1.92 3.14
CA GLU A 222 24.01 -1.38 4.20
C GLU A 222 24.57 0.03 3.91
N ASN A 223 24.60 0.45 2.63
CA ASN A 223 25.04 1.78 2.21
C ASN A 223 23.93 2.82 2.23
N LEU A 224 22.67 2.41 2.39
CA LEU A 224 21.56 3.33 2.54
C LEU A 224 21.58 3.93 3.95
N LEU A 225 21.88 5.23 4.04
CA LEU A 225 21.97 5.96 5.31
C LEU A 225 20.58 6.36 5.83
N GLY A 226 19.65 6.61 4.94
CA GLY A 226 18.29 6.94 5.27
C GLY A 226 17.42 7.05 4.02
N THR A 227 16.11 6.94 4.23
CA THR A 227 15.11 6.99 3.17
C THR A 227 13.83 7.66 3.64
N ALA A 228 13.03 8.18 2.73
CA ALA A 228 11.68 8.66 3.01
C ALA A 228 10.81 8.55 1.76
N TYR A 229 9.55 8.23 1.98
CA TYR A 229 8.48 8.37 0.98
C TYR A 229 7.74 9.68 1.23
N LEU A 230 7.61 10.48 0.20
CA LEU A 230 7.11 11.85 0.25
C LEU A 230 5.93 11.97 -0.72
N TYR A 231 4.73 12.09 -0.17
CA TYR A 231 3.50 12.08 -0.95
C TYR A 231 2.77 13.43 -0.87
N GLN A 232 2.33 13.93 -2.02
CA GLN A 232 1.44 15.08 -2.13
C GLN A 232 0.11 14.63 -2.70
N ALA A 233 -0.87 14.45 -1.85
CA ALA A 233 -2.27 14.21 -2.26
C ALA A 233 -2.91 15.49 -2.84
N PRO A 234 -4.11 15.38 -3.44
CA PRO A 234 -4.91 16.54 -3.81
C PRO A 234 -5.01 17.51 -2.64
N LYS A 235 -4.78 18.79 -2.91
CA LYS A 235 -4.62 19.83 -1.87
C LYS A 235 -5.73 19.85 -0.83
N GLY A 236 -6.97 19.66 -1.25
CA GLY A 236 -8.12 19.65 -0.34
C GLY A 236 -8.08 18.49 0.64
N LEU A 237 -7.72 17.29 0.15
CA LEU A 237 -7.55 16.09 0.97
C LEU A 237 -6.41 16.27 1.97
N GLN A 238 -5.25 16.69 1.50
CA GLN A 238 -4.08 16.88 2.36
C GLN A 238 -4.36 17.89 3.49
N GLN A 239 -4.97 19.03 3.18
CA GLN A 239 -5.36 20.02 4.19
C GLN A 239 -6.42 19.50 5.16
N TYR A 240 -7.36 18.68 4.67
CA TYR A 240 -8.36 18.05 5.51
C TYR A 240 -7.71 17.10 6.51
N CYS A 241 -6.84 16.21 6.07
CA CYS A 241 -6.13 15.26 6.94
C CYS A 241 -5.20 15.96 7.93
N ILE A 242 -4.42 16.95 7.52
CA ILE A 242 -3.58 17.75 8.42
C ILE A 242 -4.42 18.39 9.54
N LYS A 243 -5.60 18.91 9.20
CA LYS A 243 -6.49 19.55 10.17
C LYS A 243 -7.13 18.56 11.14
N ARG A 244 -7.46 17.36 10.66
CA ARG A 244 -8.06 16.30 11.49
C ARG A 244 -7.02 15.58 12.34
N GLY A 245 -5.84 15.34 11.78
CA GLY A 245 -4.78 14.56 12.43
C GLY A 245 -5.30 13.20 12.88
N ALA A 246 -4.82 12.68 13.97
CA ALA A 246 -5.23 11.38 14.53
C ALA A 246 -6.71 11.30 14.97
N ASP A 247 -7.46 12.40 14.95
CA ASP A 247 -8.90 12.40 15.28
C ASP A 247 -9.79 11.97 14.10
N ILE A 248 -9.24 11.73 12.90
CA ILE A 248 -10.01 11.24 11.75
C ILE A 248 -10.46 9.79 12.03
N THR A 249 -11.73 9.52 11.81
CA THR A 249 -12.26 8.16 11.97
C THR A 249 -12.29 7.41 10.64
N ALA A 250 -12.28 6.08 10.69
CA ALA A 250 -12.42 5.24 9.49
C ALA A 250 -13.71 5.58 8.70
N GLU A 251 -14.84 5.87 9.40
CA GLU A 251 -16.10 6.27 8.76
C GLU A 251 -15.95 7.61 8.03
N GLU A 252 -15.27 8.60 8.63
CA GLU A 252 -15.01 9.89 8.00
C GLU A 252 -14.09 9.75 6.79
N ALA A 253 -13.05 8.93 6.88
CA ALA A 253 -12.14 8.67 5.78
C ALA A 253 -12.85 7.97 4.61
N LEU A 254 -13.62 6.91 4.88
CA LEU A 254 -14.39 6.19 3.87
C LEU A 254 -15.48 7.05 3.20
N ALA A 255 -15.95 8.11 3.86
CA ALA A 255 -16.92 9.03 3.30
C ALA A 255 -16.32 10.05 2.32
N ILE A 256 -14.99 10.15 2.22
CA ILE A 256 -14.33 11.04 1.26
C ILE A 256 -14.54 10.48 -0.16
N PRO A 257 -15.06 11.32 -1.10
CA PRO A 257 -15.35 10.84 -2.45
C PRO A 257 -14.08 10.50 -3.24
N VAL A 258 -14.17 9.46 -4.06
CA VAL A 258 -13.20 9.12 -5.11
C VAL A 258 -13.89 9.33 -6.46
N PRO A 259 -13.69 10.48 -7.14
CA PRO A 259 -14.40 10.80 -8.37
C PRO A 259 -14.01 9.88 -9.52
N ASN A 260 -14.98 9.43 -10.31
CA ASN A 260 -14.74 8.61 -11.50
C ASN A 260 -14.17 9.41 -12.69
N CYS A 261 -14.14 10.73 -12.61
CA CYS A 261 -13.66 11.59 -13.68
C CYS A 261 -12.86 12.74 -13.08
N LEU A 262 -11.55 12.69 -13.27
CA LEU A 262 -10.60 13.72 -12.87
C LEU A 262 -9.94 14.32 -14.10
N LYS A 263 -9.44 15.55 -13.97
CA LYS A 263 -8.67 16.24 -15.00
C LYS A 263 -7.21 16.31 -14.56
N GLY A 264 -6.30 16.04 -15.47
CA GLY A 264 -4.86 16.03 -15.22
C GLY A 264 -4.28 14.62 -15.27
N GLU A 265 -3.03 14.51 -14.87
CA GLU A 265 -2.27 13.26 -14.87
C GLU A 265 -1.63 13.08 -13.49
N ASP A 266 -1.62 11.85 -12.98
CA ASP A 266 -0.84 11.47 -11.82
C ASP A 266 0.64 11.30 -12.23
N GLN A 267 1.54 11.64 -11.33
CA GLN A 267 2.99 11.50 -11.55
C GLN A 267 3.62 10.82 -10.32
N VAL A 268 4.26 9.71 -10.57
CA VAL A 268 5.05 8.92 -9.62
C VAL A 268 6.53 8.94 -10.02
#